data_cba8f130477dac0b91b67165ff551048
#
_entry.id   cba8f130477dac0b91b67165ff551048
#
_cell.length_a   1.000
_cell.length_b   1.000
_cell.length_c   1.000
_cell.angle_alpha   90.00
_cell.angle_beta   90.00
_cell.angle_gamma   90.00
#
_symmetry.space_group_name_H-M   'P 1'
#
loop_
_entity.id
_entity.type
_entity.pdbx_description
1 polymer ?
#
loop_
_entity_poly.entity_id
_entity_poly.type
_entity_poly.pdbx_seq_one_letter_code
_entity_poly.pdbx_strand_id
1 'polypeptide(L)'
;MRGTLAIDLGSSTTVVAYQGPDTAAKLLALPPYSSSEPVVVPTLLWLSDPAMPRPLIGRQVLEAGLAHSDGPQLHRDFKRQIGALPYPAAQPPPALPLGPEQAGALLLRQLWAALPPGLAPERLVLTAPIDSYPRYRQWLQEVCRELEVPELALVDEPTAAAIGAGLPAGSTVLVVDLGGGTIDLSLVALEGGEGRPAPMAQLLRFAGRDLSSSRQALRCARVIGKA
;
A
#
# COMPACT_ATOMS: atom_id res chain seq x y z
N MET A 1 -8.56 -5.30 19.55
CA MET A 1 -7.60 -6.42 19.38
C MET A 1 -6.30 -5.84 18.87
N ARG A 2 -5.21 -6.21 19.52
CA ARG A 2 -3.84 -5.82 19.13
C ARG A 2 -3.40 -6.70 17.98
N GLY A 3 -2.81 -6.14 16.94
CA GLY A 3 -2.37 -6.91 15.77
C GLY A 3 -1.72 -6.06 14.70
N THR A 4 -1.47 -6.66 13.55
CA THR A 4 -0.86 -6.02 12.41
C THR A 4 -1.89 -5.82 11.30
N LEU A 5 -2.04 -4.58 10.84
CA LEU A 5 -2.78 -4.24 9.64
C LEU A 5 -1.78 -4.16 8.48
N ALA A 6 -2.11 -4.74 7.37
CA ALA A 6 -1.35 -4.59 6.12
C ALA A 6 -2.22 -3.93 5.06
N ILE A 7 -1.66 -2.96 4.34
CA ILE A 7 -2.32 -2.31 3.21
C ILE A 7 -1.38 -2.34 2.02
N ASP A 8 -1.84 -2.94 0.94
CA ASP A 8 -1.22 -2.87 -0.37
C ASP A 8 -1.98 -1.85 -1.22
N LEU A 9 -1.41 -0.66 -1.34
CA LEU A 9 -1.98 0.41 -2.17
C LEU A 9 -1.59 0.19 -3.62
N GLY A 10 -2.41 -0.53 -4.38
CA GLY A 10 -2.20 -0.73 -5.82
C GLY A 10 -2.72 0.44 -6.68
N SER A 11 -2.32 0.48 -7.96
CA SER A 11 -2.77 1.54 -8.89
C SER A 11 -4.26 1.45 -9.21
N SER A 12 -4.80 0.25 -9.31
CA SER A 12 -6.23 -0.01 -9.62
C SER A 12 -7.01 -0.56 -8.44
N THR A 13 -6.36 -1.33 -7.57
CA THR A 13 -7.00 -1.96 -6.40
C THR A 13 -6.11 -1.87 -5.17
N THR A 14 -6.71 -1.61 -4.04
CA THR A 14 -6.06 -1.60 -2.72
C THR A 14 -6.54 -2.81 -1.93
N VAL A 15 -5.60 -3.56 -1.37
CA VAL A 15 -5.89 -4.72 -0.52
C VAL A 15 -5.61 -4.37 0.93
N VAL A 16 -6.52 -4.75 1.80
CA VAL A 16 -6.35 -4.60 3.25
C VAL A 16 -6.42 -5.97 3.90
N ALA A 17 -5.46 -6.28 4.75
CA ALA A 17 -5.42 -7.51 5.51
C ALA A 17 -5.12 -7.24 6.98
N TYR A 18 -5.59 -8.11 7.85
CA TYR A 18 -5.35 -8.01 9.28
C TYR A 18 -4.88 -9.36 9.84
N GLN A 19 -3.90 -9.29 10.71
CA GLN A 19 -3.40 -10.41 11.48
C GLN A 19 -3.48 -10.07 12.97
N GLY A 20 -4.34 -10.78 13.69
CA GLY A 20 -4.39 -10.71 15.15
C GLY A 20 -3.24 -11.52 15.79
N PRO A 21 -3.09 -11.43 17.11
CA PRO A 21 -2.18 -12.29 17.86
C PRO A 21 -2.49 -13.76 17.56
N ASP A 22 -1.47 -14.54 17.27
CA ASP A 22 -1.56 -15.99 17.07
C ASP A 22 -2.56 -16.47 15.98
N THR A 23 -2.92 -15.59 15.04
CA THR A 23 -3.81 -15.91 13.92
C THR A 23 -3.13 -15.72 12.58
N ALA A 24 -3.59 -16.45 11.56
CA ALA A 24 -3.17 -16.19 10.19
C ALA A 24 -3.71 -14.83 9.69
N ALA A 25 -2.97 -14.17 8.80
CA ALA A 25 -3.45 -12.98 8.11
C ALA A 25 -4.71 -13.28 7.29
N LYS A 26 -5.68 -12.40 7.32
CA LYS A 26 -6.93 -12.50 6.56
C LYS A 26 -7.23 -11.18 5.87
N LEU A 27 -7.80 -11.27 4.67
CA LEU A 27 -8.31 -10.10 3.99
C LEU A 27 -9.41 -9.45 4.83
N LEU A 28 -9.36 -8.14 4.92
CA LEU A 28 -10.30 -7.34 5.70
C LEU A 28 -11.24 -6.60 4.75
N ALA A 29 -12.50 -6.99 4.76
CA ALA A 29 -13.53 -6.24 4.07
C ALA A 29 -13.84 -4.95 4.83
N LEU A 30 -13.91 -3.84 4.11
CA LEU A 30 -14.21 -2.51 4.63
C LEU A 30 -15.47 -1.94 3.93
N PRO A 31 -16.67 -2.43 4.26
CA PRO A 31 -17.88 -1.85 3.70
C PRO A 31 -18.05 -0.39 4.18
N PRO A 32 -18.56 0.52 3.33
CA PRO A 32 -19.09 0.31 1.98
C PRO A 32 -18.01 0.42 0.86
N TYR A 33 -16.73 0.46 1.20
CA TYR A 33 -15.62 0.79 0.28
C TYR A 33 -15.10 -0.41 -0.50
N SER A 34 -15.09 -1.60 0.11
CA SER A 34 -14.59 -2.82 -0.52
C SER A 34 -15.66 -3.58 -1.29
N SER A 35 -15.25 -4.25 -2.37
CA SER A 35 -15.99 -5.34 -2.96
C SER A 35 -15.91 -6.57 -2.06
N SER A 36 -16.83 -7.53 -2.25
CA SER A 36 -16.86 -8.78 -1.47
C SER A 36 -16.11 -9.92 -2.18
N GLU A 37 -16.11 -9.92 -3.51
CA GLU A 37 -15.46 -10.95 -4.34
C GLU A 37 -14.84 -10.30 -5.59
N PRO A 38 -13.53 -10.16 -5.62
CA PRO A 38 -12.57 -10.33 -4.52
C PRO A 38 -12.71 -9.25 -3.45
N VAL A 39 -12.20 -9.54 -2.23
CA VAL A 39 -12.17 -8.57 -1.12
C VAL A 39 -11.08 -7.55 -1.38
N VAL A 40 -11.41 -6.51 -2.12
CA VAL A 40 -10.50 -5.41 -2.49
C VAL A 40 -11.25 -4.08 -2.46
N VAL A 41 -10.51 -3.00 -2.29
CA VAL A 41 -11.03 -1.64 -2.46
C VAL A 41 -10.54 -1.12 -3.82
N PRO A 42 -11.41 -0.80 -4.77
CA PRO A 42 -11.00 -0.09 -5.99
C PRO A 42 -10.23 1.19 -5.62
N THR A 43 -9.06 1.42 -6.22
CA THR A 43 -8.26 2.61 -5.95
C THR A 43 -8.82 3.80 -6.71
N LEU A 44 -10.03 4.18 -6.35
CA LEU A 44 -10.82 5.26 -6.94
C LEU A 44 -11.26 6.22 -5.84
N LEU A 45 -11.25 7.50 -6.19
CA LEU A 45 -11.75 8.56 -5.33
C LEU A 45 -12.51 9.57 -6.18
N TRP A 46 -13.70 9.94 -5.74
CA TRP A 46 -14.50 10.98 -6.33
C TRP A 46 -14.71 12.10 -5.32
N LEU A 47 -14.29 13.30 -5.68
CA LEU A 47 -14.44 14.49 -4.84
C LEU A 47 -15.28 15.51 -5.61
N SER A 48 -16.55 15.64 -5.23
CA SER A 48 -17.48 16.60 -5.88
C SER A 48 -17.15 18.05 -5.55
N ASP A 49 -16.65 18.31 -4.34
CA ASP A 49 -16.29 19.64 -3.87
C ASP A 49 -15.02 19.54 -3.00
N PRO A 50 -13.93 20.23 -3.35
CA PRO A 50 -12.70 20.26 -2.54
C PRO A 50 -12.90 20.79 -1.11
N ALA A 51 -13.91 21.60 -0.88
CA ALA A 51 -14.27 22.09 0.45
C ALA A 51 -15.03 21.06 1.30
N MET A 52 -15.52 19.98 0.68
CA MET A 52 -16.25 18.91 1.36
C MET A 52 -15.29 17.75 1.70
N PRO A 53 -15.04 17.44 2.98
CA PRO A 53 -14.02 16.48 3.38
C PRO A 53 -14.40 15.01 3.20
N ARG A 54 -15.52 14.70 2.54
CA ARG A 54 -16.00 13.31 2.39
C ARG A 54 -16.13 12.91 0.93
N PRO A 55 -15.05 12.38 0.33
CA PRO A 55 -15.10 11.80 -0.99
C PRO A 55 -15.87 10.48 -0.97
N LEU A 56 -16.41 10.10 -2.14
CA LEU A 56 -16.72 8.70 -2.38
C LEU A 56 -15.42 7.96 -2.67
N ILE A 57 -15.25 6.77 -2.13
CA ILE A 57 -14.09 5.95 -2.41
C ILE A 57 -14.45 4.53 -2.78
N GLY A 58 -13.54 3.88 -3.51
CA GLY A 58 -13.63 2.46 -3.80
C GLY A 58 -14.92 2.09 -4.51
N ARG A 59 -15.61 1.09 -3.96
CA ARG A 59 -16.88 0.56 -4.50
C ARG A 59 -17.96 1.63 -4.61
N GLN A 60 -18.00 2.62 -3.75
CA GLN A 60 -18.97 3.70 -3.83
C GLN A 60 -18.88 4.46 -5.15
N VAL A 61 -17.67 4.67 -5.68
CA VAL A 61 -17.47 5.33 -6.98
C VAL A 61 -18.01 4.47 -8.11
N LEU A 62 -17.83 3.15 -8.04
CA LEU A 62 -18.39 2.20 -9.01
C LEU A 62 -19.90 2.17 -8.96
N GLU A 63 -20.48 2.06 -7.78
CA GLU A 63 -21.96 2.00 -7.57
C GLU A 63 -22.67 3.29 -8.00
N ALA A 64 -21.98 4.43 -7.87
CA ALA A 64 -22.50 5.71 -8.36
C ALA A 64 -22.34 5.90 -9.87
N GLY A 65 -21.71 4.95 -10.59
CA GLY A 65 -21.47 5.04 -12.03
C GLY A 65 -20.42 6.08 -12.43
N LEU A 66 -19.58 6.52 -11.48
CA LEU A 66 -18.64 7.64 -11.68
C LEU A 66 -17.25 7.20 -12.12
N ALA A 67 -16.97 5.89 -12.17
CA ALA A 67 -15.64 5.35 -12.45
C ALA A 67 -15.09 5.65 -13.87
N HIS A 68 -15.95 6.01 -14.78
CA HIS A 68 -15.62 6.37 -16.17
C HIS A 68 -15.83 7.85 -16.50
N SER A 69 -16.01 8.66 -15.46
CA SER A 69 -16.14 10.12 -15.65
C SER A 69 -14.81 10.71 -16.15
N ASP A 70 -14.90 11.62 -17.09
CA ASP A 70 -13.76 12.41 -17.58
C ASP A 70 -13.58 13.72 -16.79
N GLY A 71 -14.41 13.92 -15.76
CA GLY A 71 -14.37 15.12 -14.93
C GLY A 71 -13.18 15.15 -13.97
N PRO A 72 -12.72 16.35 -13.59
CA PRO A 72 -11.59 16.52 -12.67
C PRO A 72 -11.88 16.05 -11.23
N GLN A 73 -13.11 15.65 -10.95
CA GLN A 73 -13.54 15.11 -9.66
C GLN A 73 -13.10 13.66 -9.46
N LEU A 74 -12.89 12.91 -10.56
CA LEU A 74 -12.44 11.54 -10.50
C LEU A 74 -10.92 11.47 -10.38
N HIS A 75 -10.44 10.86 -9.30
CA HIS A 75 -9.04 10.54 -9.10
C HIS A 75 -8.85 9.04 -9.24
N ARG A 76 -8.09 8.64 -10.24
CA ARG A 76 -7.67 7.26 -10.54
C ARG A 76 -6.21 7.25 -10.91
N ASP A 77 -5.54 6.11 -10.80
CA ASP A 77 -4.12 5.92 -11.18
C ASP A 77 -3.14 6.88 -10.45
N PHE A 78 -3.58 7.56 -9.41
CA PHE A 78 -2.79 8.56 -8.70
C PHE A 78 -1.56 7.95 -8.00
N LYS A 79 -1.60 6.68 -7.59
CA LYS A 79 -0.44 6.00 -6.98
C LYS A 79 0.82 6.14 -7.83
N ARG A 80 0.69 6.00 -9.15
CA ARG A 80 1.82 6.06 -10.09
C ARG A 80 2.50 7.42 -10.15
N GLN A 81 1.81 8.45 -9.71
CA GLN A 81 2.29 9.84 -9.73
C GLN A 81 2.82 10.28 -8.36
N ILE A 82 2.52 9.54 -7.29
CA ILE A 82 3.01 9.85 -5.94
C ILE A 82 4.55 9.76 -5.92
N GLY A 83 5.19 10.85 -5.55
CA GLY A 83 6.64 10.96 -5.52
C GLY A 83 7.31 11.02 -6.89
N ALA A 84 6.57 11.05 -7.98
CA ALA A 84 7.13 11.29 -9.31
C ALA A 84 7.70 12.71 -9.39
N LEU A 85 8.79 12.85 -10.17
CA LEU A 85 9.27 14.19 -10.51
C LEU A 85 8.20 14.87 -11.36
N PRO A 86 7.91 16.16 -11.10
CA PRO A 86 7.09 16.90 -12.03
C PRO A 86 7.74 16.79 -13.42
N TYR A 87 7.01 16.20 -14.34
CA TYR A 87 7.40 16.24 -15.75
C TYR A 87 7.57 17.72 -16.12
N PRO A 88 8.60 18.10 -16.88
CA PRO A 88 8.64 19.43 -17.46
C PRO A 88 7.40 19.56 -18.34
N ALA A 89 6.35 20.10 -17.77
CA ALA A 89 5.06 20.17 -18.43
C ALA A 89 5.14 21.18 -19.55
N ALA A 90 5.00 20.72 -20.78
CA ALA A 90 4.72 21.59 -21.90
C ALA A 90 3.37 22.33 -21.71
N GLN A 91 2.48 21.80 -20.90
CA GLN A 91 1.27 22.46 -20.38
C GLN A 91 0.91 21.79 -19.05
N PRO A 92 0.63 22.55 -17.96
CA PRO A 92 0.10 21.95 -16.77
C PRO A 92 -1.23 21.29 -17.13
N PRO A 93 -1.46 20.03 -16.69
CA PRO A 93 -2.79 19.43 -16.82
C PRO A 93 -3.82 20.36 -16.16
N PRO A 94 -5.07 20.39 -16.63
CA PRO A 94 -6.12 21.15 -15.97
C PRO A 94 -6.06 20.81 -14.47
N ALA A 95 -6.05 21.85 -13.64
CA ALA A 95 -5.83 21.71 -12.21
C ALA A 95 -6.84 20.69 -11.65
N LEU A 96 -6.34 19.49 -11.36
CA LEU A 96 -7.15 18.52 -10.61
C LEU A 96 -7.40 19.13 -9.23
N PRO A 97 -8.59 18.95 -8.64
CA PRO A 97 -8.90 19.49 -7.33
C PRO A 97 -7.96 18.94 -6.23
N LEU A 98 -7.34 17.78 -6.47
CA LEU A 98 -6.34 17.18 -5.58
C LEU A 98 -5.12 16.71 -6.37
N GLY A 99 -3.93 16.93 -5.81
CA GLY A 99 -2.72 16.26 -6.27
C GLY A 99 -2.72 14.76 -5.94
N PRO A 100 -1.84 13.96 -6.59
CA PRO A 100 -1.77 12.51 -6.37
C PRO A 100 -1.47 12.14 -4.92
N GLU A 101 -0.59 12.87 -4.24
CA GLU A 101 -0.28 12.68 -2.83
C GLU A 101 -1.48 12.95 -1.92
N GLN A 102 -2.27 13.97 -2.23
CA GLN A 102 -3.47 14.32 -1.48
C GLN A 102 -4.57 13.27 -1.68
N ALA A 103 -4.75 12.79 -2.90
CA ALA A 103 -5.73 11.74 -3.22
C ALA A 103 -5.36 10.42 -2.50
N GLY A 104 -4.10 10.01 -2.54
CA GLY A 104 -3.61 8.84 -1.83
C GLY A 104 -3.76 8.97 -0.31
N ALA A 105 -3.41 10.11 0.26
CA ALA A 105 -3.56 10.37 1.69
C ALA A 105 -5.04 10.32 2.12
N LEU A 106 -5.93 10.89 1.32
CA LEU A 106 -7.35 10.90 1.61
C LEU A 106 -7.95 9.48 1.55
N LEU A 107 -7.53 8.67 0.57
CA LEU A 107 -7.92 7.26 0.49
C LEU A 107 -7.46 6.51 1.75
N LEU A 108 -6.18 6.60 2.13
CA LEU A 108 -5.64 5.92 3.30
C LEU A 108 -6.33 6.35 4.61
N ARG A 109 -6.62 7.64 4.77
CA ARG A 109 -7.36 8.16 5.94
C ARG A 109 -8.77 7.56 6.01
N GLN A 110 -9.48 7.46 4.88
CA GLN A 110 -10.82 6.88 4.85
C GLN A 110 -10.80 5.38 5.17
N LEU A 111 -9.82 4.64 4.65
CA LEU A 111 -9.65 3.21 4.98
C LEU A 111 -9.31 3.01 6.46
N TRP A 112 -8.45 3.85 7.02
CA TRP A 112 -8.12 3.82 8.44
C TRP A 112 -9.32 4.11 9.33
N ALA A 113 -10.11 5.13 8.97
CA ALA A 113 -11.33 5.48 9.70
C ALA A 113 -12.45 4.43 9.58
N ALA A 114 -12.39 3.58 8.55
CA ALA A 114 -13.36 2.51 8.31
C ALA A 114 -13.02 1.20 9.01
N LEU A 115 -11.92 1.15 9.75
CA LEU A 115 -11.58 -0.06 10.49
C LEU A 115 -12.70 -0.44 11.47
N PRO A 116 -13.04 -1.72 11.57
CA PRO A 116 -14.09 -2.17 12.48
C PRO A 116 -13.88 -1.71 13.91
N PRO A 117 -14.92 -1.34 14.65
CA PRO A 117 -14.84 -0.97 16.04
C PRO A 117 -14.15 -2.05 16.88
N GLY A 118 -13.19 -1.66 17.71
CA GLY A 118 -12.40 -2.58 18.54
C GLY A 118 -11.20 -3.20 17.86
N LEU A 119 -10.97 -2.94 16.56
CA LEU A 119 -9.75 -3.28 15.86
C LEU A 119 -8.78 -2.12 16.04
N ALA A 120 -7.73 -2.33 16.82
CA ALA A 120 -6.70 -1.34 17.11
C ALA A 120 -5.33 -1.92 16.72
N PRO A 121 -4.89 -1.73 15.47
CA PRO A 121 -3.62 -2.26 15.03
C PRO A 121 -2.46 -1.55 15.75
N GLU A 122 -1.52 -2.32 16.26
CA GLU A 122 -0.28 -1.78 16.85
C GLU A 122 0.77 -1.51 15.79
N ARG A 123 0.65 -2.21 14.65
CA ARG A 123 1.55 -2.09 13.51
C ARG A 123 0.76 -1.93 12.22
N LEU A 124 1.21 -1.02 11.38
CA LEU A 124 0.79 -0.89 9.99
C LEU A 124 1.93 -1.30 9.07
N VAL A 125 1.67 -2.24 8.18
CA VAL A 125 2.58 -2.63 7.09
C VAL A 125 2.04 -2.06 5.80
N LEU A 126 2.85 -1.32 5.06
CA LEU A 126 2.50 -0.79 3.75
C LEU A 126 3.48 -1.30 2.70
N THR A 127 2.98 -1.61 1.53
CA THR A 127 3.83 -1.88 0.37
C THR A 127 4.34 -0.57 -0.24
N ALA A 128 5.51 -0.63 -0.85
CA ALA A 128 6.12 0.50 -1.53
C ALA A 128 6.77 0.05 -2.85
N PRO A 129 6.62 0.83 -3.94
CA PRO A 129 7.29 0.56 -5.19
C PRO A 129 8.80 0.83 -5.08
N ILE A 130 9.62 0.03 -5.76
CA ILE A 130 11.08 0.13 -5.66
C ILE A 130 11.61 1.44 -6.29
N ASP A 131 11.06 1.86 -7.41
CA ASP A 131 11.61 2.96 -8.22
C ASP A 131 11.41 4.35 -7.63
N SER A 132 10.24 4.60 -7.04
CA SER A 132 9.90 5.89 -6.41
C SER A 132 10.14 5.90 -4.90
N TYR A 133 10.86 4.91 -4.39
CA TYR A 133 10.97 4.58 -2.98
C TYR A 133 11.29 5.76 -2.04
N PRO A 134 12.27 6.64 -2.28
CA PRO A 134 12.60 7.70 -1.32
C PRO A 134 11.46 8.71 -1.10
N ARG A 135 10.83 9.18 -2.18
CA ARG A 135 9.76 10.18 -2.12
C ARG A 135 8.42 9.58 -1.70
N TYR A 136 8.12 8.40 -2.25
CA TYR A 136 6.94 7.63 -1.86
C TYR A 136 6.99 7.30 -0.37
N ARG A 137 8.15 6.89 0.12
CA ARG A 137 8.43 6.64 1.52
C ARG A 137 8.20 7.87 2.39
N GLN A 138 8.72 9.03 1.98
CA GLN A 138 8.53 10.29 2.70
C GLN A 138 7.04 10.63 2.79
N TRP A 139 6.32 10.55 1.68
CA TRP A 139 4.88 10.76 1.65
C TRP A 139 4.13 9.82 2.60
N LEU A 140 4.44 8.51 2.57
CA LEU A 140 3.83 7.56 3.50
C LEU A 140 4.11 7.90 4.97
N GLN A 141 5.33 8.36 5.29
CA GLN A 141 5.65 8.80 6.64
C GLN A 141 4.78 9.95 7.10
N GLU A 142 4.55 10.93 6.23
CA GLU A 142 3.72 12.09 6.52
C GLU A 142 2.27 11.66 6.78
N VAL A 143 1.70 10.85 5.89
CA VAL A 143 0.33 10.32 6.04
C VAL A 143 0.19 9.50 7.33
N CYS A 144 1.12 8.58 7.60
CA CYS A 144 1.03 7.72 8.79
C CYS A 144 1.25 8.49 10.11
N ARG A 145 1.99 9.60 10.07
CA ARG A 145 2.10 10.48 11.24
C ARG A 145 0.76 11.13 11.59
N GLU A 146 -0.01 11.54 10.57
CA GLU A 146 -1.34 12.09 10.76
C GLU A 146 -2.36 11.04 11.23
N LEU A 147 -2.17 9.76 10.87
CA LEU A 147 -3.01 8.64 11.32
C LEU A 147 -2.66 8.15 12.73
N GLU A 148 -1.63 8.73 13.36
CA GLU A 148 -1.14 8.33 14.69
C GLU A 148 -0.84 6.83 14.80
N VAL A 149 -0.32 6.24 13.71
CA VAL A 149 0.04 4.82 13.66
C VAL A 149 1.18 4.54 14.65
N PRO A 150 1.01 3.59 15.60
CA PRO A 150 2.03 3.33 16.62
C PRO A 150 3.35 2.82 16.03
N GLU A 151 3.28 1.90 15.07
CA GLU A 151 4.44 1.36 14.38
C GLU A 151 4.16 1.22 12.88
N LEU A 152 5.02 1.81 12.04
CA LEU A 152 4.95 1.69 10.59
C LEU A 152 6.10 0.83 10.08
N ALA A 153 5.78 -0.11 9.20
CA ALA A 153 6.74 -0.91 8.45
C ALA A 153 6.46 -0.80 6.95
N LEU A 154 7.51 -0.73 6.15
CA LEU A 154 7.40 -0.75 4.69
C LEU A 154 8.02 -2.03 4.13
N VAL A 155 7.40 -2.57 3.10
CA VAL A 155 7.84 -3.76 2.38
C VAL A 155 7.80 -3.45 0.89
N ASP A 156 8.85 -3.83 0.16
CA ASP A 156 8.82 -3.72 -1.30
C ASP A 156 7.74 -4.63 -1.88
N GLU A 157 6.99 -4.14 -2.86
CA GLU A 157 5.90 -4.88 -3.49
C GLU A 157 6.31 -6.29 -3.97
N PRO A 158 7.40 -6.47 -4.75
CA PRO A 158 7.82 -7.80 -5.18
C PRO A 158 8.30 -8.69 -4.03
N THR A 159 8.86 -8.11 -2.97
CA THR A 159 9.23 -8.84 -1.75
C THR A 159 7.98 -9.38 -1.05
N ALA A 160 6.95 -8.55 -0.90
CA ALA A 160 5.68 -8.95 -0.31
C ALA A 160 5.02 -10.08 -1.12
N ALA A 161 5.02 -9.98 -2.45
CA ALA A 161 4.49 -11.00 -3.35
C ALA A 161 5.24 -12.34 -3.24
N ALA A 162 6.58 -12.30 -3.25
CA ALA A 162 7.41 -13.49 -3.13
C ALA A 162 7.20 -14.23 -1.79
N ILE A 163 7.07 -13.49 -0.70
CA ILE A 163 6.75 -14.02 0.62
C ILE A 163 5.34 -14.62 0.64
N GLY A 164 4.37 -13.88 0.11
CA GLY A 164 2.98 -14.30 0.07
C GLY A 164 2.75 -15.58 -0.74
N ALA A 165 3.62 -15.88 -1.71
CA ALA A 165 3.60 -17.12 -2.47
C ALA A 165 4.00 -18.36 -1.64
N GLY A 166 4.52 -18.18 -0.42
CA GLY A 166 4.84 -19.29 0.49
C GLY A 166 5.98 -20.18 0.03
N LEU A 167 6.91 -19.65 -0.76
CA LEU A 167 8.04 -20.42 -1.31
C LEU A 167 9.09 -20.69 -0.24
N PRO A 168 9.86 -21.78 -0.36
CA PRO A 168 10.84 -22.16 0.63
C PRO A 168 11.99 -21.13 0.69
N ALA A 169 12.57 -21.04 1.87
CA ALA A 169 13.78 -20.25 2.10
C ALA A 169 14.94 -20.71 1.20
N GLY A 170 15.77 -19.79 0.76
CA GLY A 170 16.86 -20.05 -0.20
C GLY A 170 16.42 -20.01 -1.66
N SER A 171 15.10 -19.87 -1.95
CA SER A 171 14.63 -19.73 -3.32
C SER A 171 14.99 -18.38 -3.90
N THR A 172 15.26 -18.37 -5.22
CA THR A 172 15.30 -17.14 -6.03
C THR A 172 14.07 -17.14 -6.95
N VAL A 173 13.29 -16.08 -6.89
CA VAL A 173 11.98 -15.98 -7.52
C VAL A 173 11.96 -14.82 -8.50
N LEU A 174 11.50 -15.08 -9.72
CA LEU A 174 11.12 -14.01 -10.63
C LEU A 174 9.67 -13.64 -10.35
N VAL A 175 9.46 -12.46 -9.82
CA VAL A 175 8.14 -11.85 -9.65
C VAL A 175 7.80 -11.09 -10.93
N VAL A 176 6.69 -11.45 -11.54
CA VAL A 176 6.10 -10.74 -12.69
C VAL A 176 4.83 -10.09 -12.18
N ASP A 177 4.89 -8.79 -11.96
CA ASP A 177 3.73 -8.01 -11.52
C ASP A 177 3.04 -7.38 -12.73
N LEU A 178 1.81 -7.80 -12.97
CA LEU A 178 0.94 -7.28 -14.04
C LEU A 178 -0.10 -6.37 -13.41
N GLY A 179 0.27 -5.13 -13.19
CA GLY A 179 -0.59 -4.13 -12.57
C GLY A 179 -1.57 -3.47 -13.54
N GLY A 180 -2.36 -2.53 -13.03
CA GLY A 180 -3.37 -1.78 -13.79
C GLY A 180 -2.82 -0.81 -14.86
N GLY A 181 -1.53 -0.87 -15.16
CA GLY A 181 -0.89 0.00 -16.16
C GLY A 181 0.63 -0.14 -16.25
N THR A 182 1.23 -1.05 -15.49
CA THR A 182 2.65 -1.38 -15.51
C THR A 182 2.84 -2.89 -15.58
N ILE A 183 3.98 -3.29 -16.12
CA ILE A 183 4.52 -4.65 -16.03
C ILE A 183 5.88 -4.49 -15.36
N ASP A 184 6.00 -5.03 -14.16
CA ASP A 184 7.23 -4.93 -13.38
C ASP A 184 7.84 -6.31 -13.19
N LEU A 185 9.13 -6.44 -13.53
CA LEU A 185 9.89 -7.68 -13.36
C LEU A 185 10.88 -7.49 -12.23
N SER A 186 10.83 -8.36 -11.24
CA SER A 186 11.75 -8.30 -10.11
C SER A 186 12.29 -9.68 -9.74
N LEU A 187 13.60 -9.78 -9.59
CA LEU A 187 14.25 -10.99 -9.10
C LEU A 187 14.44 -10.86 -7.59
N VAL A 188 13.81 -11.75 -6.82
CA VAL A 188 13.80 -11.72 -5.36
C VAL A 188 14.48 -12.97 -4.81
N ALA A 189 15.47 -12.78 -3.95
CA ALA A 189 16.08 -13.85 -3.19
C ALA A 189 15.42 -13.97 -1.82
N LEU A 190 14.87 -15.14 -1.50
CA LEU A 190 14.33 -15.49 -0.19
C LEU A 190 15.47 -16.05 0.67
N GLU A 191 15.93 -15.27 1.63
CA GLU A 191 17.04 -15.68 2.49
C GLU A 191 16.51 -16.55 3.64
N GLY A 192 17.07 -17.75 3.85
CA GLY A 192 16.75 -18.63 4.96
C GLY A 192 17.65 -18.33 6.17
N GLY A 193 17.06 -18.28 7.34
CA GLY A 193 17.82 -18.39 8.59
C GLY A 193 18.02 -19.86 8.96
N GLU A 194 19.15 -20.22 9.56
CA GLU A 194 19.46 -21.59 10.00
C GLU A 194 18.32 -22.17 10.84
N GLY A 195 17.62 -23.16 10.30
CA GLY A 195 16.66 -24.01 11.01
C GLY A 195 15.37 -23.36 11.53
N ARG A 196 15.07 -22.11 11.13
CA ARG A 196 13.80 -21.44 11.47
C ARG A 196 13.03 -21.11 10.19
N PRO A 197 11.67 -21.17 10.21
CA PRO A 197 10.90 -20.67 9.09
C PRO A 197 11.35 -19.23 8.81
N ALA A 198 11.65 -18.94 7.53
CA ALA A 198 12.15 -17.65 7.11
C ALA A 198 11.17 -16.55 7.56
N PRO A 199 11.60 -15.65 8.38
CA PRO A 199 10.77 -14.53 8.75
C PRO A 199 10.81 -13.48 7.66
N MET A 200 9.77 -12.83 7.49
CA MET A 200 9.26 -12.13 6.37
C MET A 200 9.75 -10.69 6.26
N ALA A 201 10.35 -10.31 5.16
CA ALA A 201 10.61 -8.96 4.68
C ALA A 201 11.56 -8.07 5.52
N GLN A 202 12.33 -7.27 4.85
CA GLN A 202 13.10 -6.21 5.50
C GLN A 202 12.13 -5.10 5.93
N LEU A 203 11.70 -5.16 7.20
CA LEU A 203 10.87 -4.13 7.80
C LEU A 203 11.72 -2.89 8.09
N LEU A 204 11.35 -1.76 7.50
CA LEU A 204 11.91 -0.47 7.86
C LEU A 204 10.97 0.21 8.87
N ARG A 205 11.42 0.42 10.09
CA ARG A 205 10.65 1.15 11.11
C ARG A 205 10.67 2.65 10.85
N PHE A 206 9.51 3.26 11.07
CA PHE A 206 9.35 4.71 11.12
C PHE A 206 8.92 5.14 12.52
N ALA A 207 9.82 5.60 13.29
CA ALA A 207 9.70 6.45 14.48
C ALA A 207 11.12 6.77 14.96
N GLY A 208 12.04 7.04 14.04
CA GLY A 208 13.41 7.43 14.37
C GLY A 208 14.30 6.28 14.87
N ARG A 209 13.82 5.02 14.87
CA ARG A 209 14.61 3.84 15.25
C ARG A 209 14.70 2.86 14.09
N ASP A 210 15.92 2.64 13.65
CA ASP A 210 16.25 1.62 12.66
C ASP A 210 16.04 0.23 13.23
N LEU A 211 15.17 -0.57 12.62
CA LEU A 211 14.99 -1.98 13.01
C LEU A 211 16.20 -2.85 12.70
N SER A 212 17.06 -2.39 11.80
CA SER A 212 18.29 -3.10 11.49
C SER A 212 19.25 -3.20 12.68
N SER A 213 19.03 -2.41 13.74
CA SER A 213 19.87 -2.44 14.95
C SER A 213 19.41 -3.43 16.03
N SER A 214 18.21 -4.01 15.93
CA SER A 214 17.87 -5.13 16.79
C SER A 214 18.62 -6.37 16.29
N ARG A 215 19.37 -7.04 17.16
CA ARG A 215 20.17 -8.25 16.88
C ARG A 215 19.36 -9.45 16.34
N GLN A 216 18.12 -9.25 16.01
CA GLN A 216 17.22 -10.15 15.30
C GLN A 216 16.76 -9.48 14.00
N ALA A 217 17.70 -8.99 13.21
CA ALA A 217 17.40 -8.54 11.85
C ALA A 217 16.90 -9.74 11.05
N LEU A 218 15.61 -9.79 10.86
CA LEU A 218 14.93 -10.76 10.06
C LEU A 218 15.16 -10.38 8.58
N ARG A 219 16.28 -10.82 8.03
CA ARG A 219 16.51 -10.75 6.59
C ARG A 219 15.82 -11.94 5.94
N CYS A 220 14.82 -11.70 5.16
CA CYS A 220 14.09 -12.79 4.55
C CYS A 220 14.00 -12.71 3.05
N ALA A 221 14.04 -11.53 2.50
CA ALA A 221 14.00 -11.38 1.07
C ALA A 221 14.69 -10.08 0.66
N ARG A 222 15.30 -10.07 -0.52
CA ARG A 222 15.84 -8.86 -1.14
C ARG A 222 15.65 -8.91 -2.64
N VAL A 223 15.34 -7.78 -3.22
CA VAL A 223 15.37 -7.62 -4.68
C VAL A 223 16.82 -7.61 -5.14
N ILE A 224 17.16 -8.50 -6.06
CA ILE A 224 18.51 -8.65 -6.63
C ILE A 224 18.58 -8.22 -8.09
N GLY A 225 17.44 -7.96 -8.74
CA GLY A 225 17.35 -7.43 -10.09
C GLY A 225 15.94 -6.98 -10.40
N LYS A 226 15.81 -6.01 -11.29
CA LYS A 226 14.52 -5.52 -11.81
C LYS A 226 14.66 -5.06 -13.25
N ALA A 227 13.56 -5.07 -14.00
CA ALA A 227 13.41 -4.54 -15.35
C ALA A 227 11.98 -4.01 -15.56
#